data_2213a7cb9459df691aad8135ef9aa069
#
_entry.id   2213a7cb9459df691aad8135ef9aa069
#
_cell.length_a   1.000
_cell.length_b   1.000
_cell.length_c   1.000
_cell.angle_alpha   90.00
_cell.angle_beta   90.00
_cell.angle_gamma   90.00
#
_symmetry.space_group_name_H-M   'P 1'
#
loop_
_entity.id
_entity.type
_entity.pdbx_description
1 polymer ?
#
loop_
_entity_poly.entity_id
_entity_poly.type
_entity_poly.pdbx_seq_one_letter_code
_entity_poly.pdbx_strand_id
1 'polypeptide(L)'
;VHRRSIDFSQLECQPGDPDSELQPFSFLTDAPMHNKVECWIAYTNPETHRIILDNIQRSPLYGGMIEGVGPRYCPSIEDKVVRFAGKDRHPIFVEPCGENTEEMYLQGASSSLPEDVQNAFYRSIRGFENIEIMRPAYAIEYDCVDPTSLEATLESKVVRGLYGAGQFNGTSGYEEAAAQGLLAGLNAARNALGKEQLILPRHTSYLGTLVDDLVTKGVMDPYRMMTSRSEYRLTLRQDNADQRLTPIGREYGLVQDDRWAKYQHTQSILEAERRRLHETHLRTADLRAAMEAAGLAPAAEGGIAEELLRRP
;
A
#
# COMPACT_ATOMS: atom_id res chain seq x y z
N VAL A 1 19.15 -11.40 3.88
CA VAL A 1 20.08 -12.48 3.49
C VAL A 1 21.05 -11.99 2.41
N HIS A 2 22.15 -12.70 2.25
CA HIS A 2 23.18 -12.34 1.24
C HIS A 2 22.81 -12.91 -0.12
N ARG A 3 22.76 -12.06 -1.18
CA ARG A 3 22.37 -12.42 -2.54
C ARG A 3 23.14 -13.64 -3.10
N ARG A 4 24.46 -13.67 -2.90
CA ARG A 4 25.34 -14.74 -3.43
C ARG A 4 25.12 -16.11 -2.79
N SER A 5 24.42 -16.17 -1.67
CA SER A 5 24.10 -17.42 -0.99
C SER A 5 22.79 -18.07 -1.47
N ILE A 6 22.12 -17.44 -2.44
CA ILE A 6 20.85 -17.91 -3.00
C ILE A 6 21.12 -18.53 -4.38
N ASP A 7 20.58 -19.71 -4.62
CA ASP A 7 20.56 -20.33 -5.96
C ASP A 7 19.28 -19.93 -6.70
N PHE A 8 19.36 -18.80 -7.40
CA PHE A 8 18.23 -18.24 -8.16
C PHE A 8 17.76 -19.14 -9.30
N SER A 9 18.60 -20.10 -9.79
CA SER A 9 18.18 -21.03 -10.83
C SER A 9 17.07 -21.99 -10.40
N GLN A 10 16.85 -22.12 -9.09
CA GLN A 10 15.83 -22.96 -8.48
C GLN A 10 14.57 -22.19 -8.08
N LEU A 11 14.56 -20.86 -8.26
CA LEU A 11 13.46 -19.98 -7.87
C LEU A 11 12.64 -19.58 -9.10
N GLU A 12 11.40 -19.17 -8.85
CA GLU A 12 10.52 -18.62 -9.87
C GLU A 12 10.81 -17.13 -10.05
N CYS A 13 11.27 -16.72 -11.24
CA CYS A 13 11.55 -15.32 -11.53
C CYS A 13 10.25 -14.50 -11.67
N GLN A 14 10.26 -13.30 -11.12
CA GLN A 14 9.21 -12.28 -11.22
C GLN A 14 9.79 -11.02 -11.87
N PRO A 15 9.76 -10.92 -13.21
CA PRO A 15 10.42 -9.83 -13.93
C PRO A 15 9.71 -8.48 -13.81
N GLY A 16 8.50 -8.46 -13.26
CA GLY A 16 7.63 -7.28 -13.24
C GLY A 16 6.84 -7.11 -14.56
N ASP A 17 6.07 -6.04 -14.62
CA ASP A 17 5.26 -5.72 -15.79
C ASP A 17 6.14 -5.29 -16.97
N PRO A 18 5.70 -5.51 -18.23
CA PRO A 18 6.40 -5.00 -19.41
C PRO A 18 6.53 -3.47 -19.35
N ASP A 19 7.64 -2.92 -19.83
CA ASP A 19 7.90 -1.47 -19.81
C ASP A 19 6.78 -0.65 -20.46
N SER A 20 6.09 -1.21 -21.47
CA SER A 20 4.96 -0.57 -22.15
C SER A 20 3.69 -0.45 -21.29
N GLU A 21 3.61 -1.21 -20.20
CA GLU A 21 2.46 -1.25 -19.28
C GLU A 21 2.73 -0.52 -17.96
N LEU A 22 3.98 -0.10 -17.73
CA LEU A 22 4.36 0.60 -16.52
C LEU A 22 3.62 1.93 -16.38
N GLN A 23 3.03 2.14 -15.22
CA GLN A 23 2.36 3.40 -14.87
C GLN A 23 3.17 4.12 -13.79
N PRO A 24 3.42 5.44 -13.93
CA PRO A 24 4.14 6.17 -12.90
C PRO A 24 3.32 6.26 -11.62
N PHE A 25 3.97 6.01 -10.49
CA PHE A 25 3.36 6.21 -9.18
C PHE A 25 3.10 7.70 -8.89
N SER A 26 3.99 8.57 -9.35
CA SER A 26 3.88 10.02 -9.15
C SER A 26 3.29 10.69 -10.38
N PHE A 27 2.32 11.58 -10.19
CA PHE A 27 1.79 12.46 -11.24
C PHE A 27 2.82 13.44 -11.83
N LEU A 28 4.04 13.51 -11.25
CA LEU A 28 5.13 14.35 -11.74
C LEU A 28 6.10 13.61 -12.67
N THR A 29 5.99 12.28 -12.76
CA THR A 29 6.88 11.49 -13.60
C THR A 29 6.44 11.56 -15.05
N ASP A 30 7.31 12.12 -15.91
CA ASP A 30 7.09 12.23 -17.37
C ASP A 30 8.08 11.35 -18.16
N ALA A 31 9.16 10.87 -17.52
CA ALA A 31 10.15 10.03 -18.16
C ALA A 31 9.62 8.60 -18.38
N PRO A 32 10.01 7.94 -19.48
CA PRO A 32 9.77 6.50 -19.65
C PRO A 32 10.32 5.72 -18.46
N MET A 33 9.57 4.72 -18.02
CA MET A 33 9.98 3.85 -16.92
C MET A 33 10.48 2.52 -17.45
N HIS A 34 11.44 1.96 -16.75
CA HIS A 34 12.00 0.66 -17.04
C HIS A 34 12.19 -0.12 -15.74
N ASN A 35 11.90 -1.41 -15.77
CA ASN A 35 12.26 -2.29 -14.67
C ASN A 35 13.78 -2.38 -14.55
N LYS A 36 14.30 -2.16 -13.35
CA LYS A 36 15.74 -2.15 -13.07
C LYS A 36 16.21 -3.42 -12.39
N VAL A 37 15.32 -4.10 -11.70
CA VAL A 37 15.60 -5.29 -10.90
C VAL A 37 14.47 -6.29 -11.05
N GLU A 38 14.81 -7.56 -10.85
CA GLU A 38 13.86 -8.66 -10.78
C GLU A 38 13.71 -9.12 -9.34
N CYS A 39 12.54 -9.69 -9.03
CA CYS A 39 12.27 -10.41 -7.79
C CYS A 39 12.10 -11.89 -8.08
N TRP A 40 12.11 -12.72 -7.05
CA TRP A 40 11.93 -14.16 -7.17
C TRP A 40 10.96 -14.68 -6.13
N ILE A 41 10.38 -15.85 -6.39
CA ILE A 41 9.55 -16.55 -5.43
C ILE A 41 10.22 -17.86 -5.06
N ALA A 42 10.42 -18.06 -3.77
CA ALA A 42 10.71 -19.34 -3.15
C ALA A 42 9.45 -19.86 -2.42
N TYR A 43 9.45 -21.13 -2.06
CA TYR A 43 8.34 -21.74 -1.34
C TYR A 43 8.84 -22.53 -0.15
N THR A 44 8.14 -22.42 0.96
CA THR A 44 8.29 -23.40 2.06
C THR A 44 7.86 -24.79 1.60
N ASN A 45 8.20 -25.80 2.35
CA ASN A 45 7.86 -27.19 2.08
C ASN A 45 7.52 -27.95 3.40
N PRO A 46 7.08 -29.21 3.34
CA PRO A 46 6.72 -29.96 4.56
C PRO A 46 7.85 -30.07 5.59
N GLU A 47 9.11 -30.15 5.16
CA GLU A 47 10.25 -30.18 6.08
C GLU A 47 10.45 -28.82 6.77
N THR A 48 10.30 -27.70 6.02
CA THR A 48 10.29 -26.35 6.59
C THR A 48 9.20 -26.21 7.66
N HIS A 49 7.98 -26.70 7.36
CA HIS A 49 6.86 -26.65 8.29
C HIS A 49 7.12 -27.52 9.53
N ARG A 50 7.69 -28.70 9.36
CA ARG A 50 8.06 -29.59 10.47
C ARG A 50 9.05 -28.91 11.42
N ILE A 51 10.14 -28.32 10.88
CA ILE A 51 11.14 -27.62 11.69
C ILE A 51 10.51 -26.49 12.50
N ILE A 52 9.61 -25.71 11.88
CA ILE A 52 8.90 -24.61 12.55
C ILE A 52 7.99 -25.15 13.66
N LEU A 53 7.18 -26.18 13.39
CA LEU A 53 6.23 -26.75 14.36
C LEU A 53 6.95 -27.42 15.53
N ASP A 54 8.04 -28.13 15.29
CA ASP A 54 8.85 -28.78 16.36
C ASP A 54 9.45 -27.75 17.33
N ASN A 55 9.60 -26.49 16.89
CA ASN A 55 10.17 -25.40 17.68
C ASN A 55 9.17 -24.30 18.05
N ILE A 56 7.87 -24.49 17.80
CA ILE A 56 6.84 -23.45 17.94
C ILE A 56 6.82 -22.80 19.34
N GLN A 57 7.04 -23.58 20.39
CA GLN A 57 7.07 -23.11 21.77
C GLN A 57 8.28 -22.23 22.10
N ARG A 58 9.27 -22.17 21.22
CA ARG A 58 10.44 -21.28 21.34
C ARG A 58 10.17 -19.90 20.72
N SER A 59 9.07 -19.74 19.99
CA SER A 59 8.62 -18.43 19.48
C SER A 59 8.09 -17.60 20.65
N PRO A 60 8.53 -16.34 20.83
CA PRO A 60 7.95 -15.41 21.79
C PRO A 60 6.44 -15.24 21.64
N LEU A 61 5.93 -15.35 20.43
CA LEU A 61 4.49 -15.27 20.13
C LEU A 61 3.69 -16.45 20.71
N TYR A 62 4.23 -17.68 20.59
CA TYR A 62 3.58 -18.91 21.06
C TYR A 62 4.05 -19.35 22.46
N GLY A 63 5.21 -18.84 22.89
CA GLY A 63 5.76 -19.08 24.23
C GLY A 63 5.20 -18.15 25.31
N GLY A 64 4.30 -17.23 24.98
CA GLY A 64 3.62 -16.35 25.93
C GLY A 64 4.45 -15.14 26.39
N MET A 65 5.54 -14.80 25.70
CA MET A 65 6.29 -13.57 25.99
C MET A 65 5.61 -12.33 25.39
N ILE A 66 4.95 -12.46 24.22
CA ILE A 66 4.22 -11.41 23.54
C ILE A 66 2.74 -11.57 23.86
N GLU A 67 2.16 -10.59 24.53
CA GLU A 67 0.74 -10.56 24.91
C GLU A 67 -0.09 -9.72 23.93
N GLY A 68 0.56 -8.87 23.12
CA GLY A 68 -0.07 -7.98 22.16
C GLY A 68 -0.60 -8.68 20.90
N VAL A 69 -1.49 -7.98 20.19
CA VAL A 69 -1.98 -8.41 18.87
C VAL A 69 -0.92 -8.05 17.82
N GLY A 70 -0.39 -9.05 17.13
CA GLY A 70 0.59 -8.83 16.05
C GLY A 70 0.03 -8.04 14.87
N PRO A 71 0.89 -7.60 13.91
CA PRO A 71 0.48 -6.84 12.74
C PRO A 71 -0.60 -7.59 11.94
N ARG A 72 -1.71 -6.93 11.67
CA ARG A 72 -2.92 -7.56 11.13
C ARG A 72 -2.72 -8.24 9.76
N TYR A 73 -1.89 -7.72 8.89
CA TYR A 73 -1.75 -8.22 7.51
C TYR A 73 -0.35 -8.74 7.18
N CYS A 74 0.48 -8.96 8.19
CA CYS A 74 1.82 -9.51 8.02
C CYS A 74 2.06 -10.64 9.04
N PRO A 75 1.34 -11.79 8.92
CA PRO A 75 1.56 -12.91 9.82
C PRO A 75 2.98 -13.45 9.63
N SER A 76 3.63 -13.83 10.74
CA SER A 76 4.92 -14.52 10.70
C SER A 76 4.79 -15.87 9.97
N ILE A 77 5.92 -16.46 9.59
CA ILE A 77 5.88 -17.77 8.91
C ILE A 77 5.32 -18.86 9.82
N GLU A 78 5.62 -18.81 11.11
CA GLU A 78 5.05 -19.74 12.09
C GLU A 78 3.53 -19.57 12.21
N ASP A 79 3.01 -18.36 12.17
CA ASP A 79 1.57 -18.07 12.13
C ASP A 79 0.90 -18.67 10.89
N LYS A 80 1.54 -18.53 9.72
CA LYS A 80 1.03 -19.12 8.47
C LYS A 80 0.98 -20.63 8.54
N VAL A 81 2.02 -21.26 9.05
CA VAL A 81 2.13 -22.72 9.18
C VAL A 81 1.07 -23.26 10.14
N VAL A 82 0.82 -22.58 11.26
CA VAL A 82 -0.20 -22.98 12.23
C VAL A 82 -1.62 -22.75 11.71
N ARG A 83 -1.91 -21.53 11.23
CA ARG A 83 -3.28 -21.15 10.81
C ARG A 83 -3.71 -21.82 9.51
N PHE A 84 -2.78 -22.15 8.64
CA PHE A 84 -3.05 -22.76 7.34
C PHE A 84 -2.39 -24.15 7.22
N ALA A 85 -2.50 -24.96 8.27
CA ALA A 85 -1.89 -26.28 8.36
C ALA A 85 -2.25 -27.25 7.19
N GLY A 86 -3.34 -26.99 6.47
CA GLY A 86 -3.72 -27.75 5.27
C GLY A 86 -3.00 -27.33 3.97
N LYS A 87 -2.08 -26.35 4.03
CA LYS A 87 -1.29 -25.93 2.88
C LYS A 87 0.11 -26.54 2.94
N ASP A 88 0.52 -27.18 1.85
CA ASP A 88 1.84 -27.81 1.75
C ASP A 88 2.99 -26.81 1.58
N ARG A 89 2.68 -25.58 1.18
CA ARG A 89 3.68 -24.53 0.94
C ARG A 89 3.12 -23.13 1.12
N HIS A 90 4.01 -22.17 1.48
CA HIS A 90 3.75 -20.74 1.51
C HIS A 90 4.78 -20.03 0.65
N PRO A 91 4.38 -19.00 -0.15
CA PRO A 91 5.30 -18.21 -0.95
C PRO A 91 6.16 -17.30 -0.07
N ILE A 92 7.40 -17.13 -0.48
CA ILE A 92 8.39 -16.20 0.06
C ILE A 92 8.90 -15.39 -1.11
N PHE A 93 8.68 -14.08 -1.10
CA PHE A 93 9.20 -13.19 -2.12
C PHE A 93 10.62 -12.79 -1.75
N VAL A 94 11.53 -12.94 -2.72
CA VAL A 94 12.95 -12.62 -2.59
C VAL A 94 13.19 -11.32 -3.33
N GLU A 95 13.39 -10.25 -2.59
CA GLU A 95 13.40 -8.88 -3.10
C GLU A 95 14.75 -8.20 -2.80
N PRO A 96 15.38 -7.52 -3.77
CA PRO A 96 16.59 -6.75 -3.50
C PRO A 96 16.28 -5.55 -2.60
N CYS A 97 17.08 -5.34 -1.55
CA CYS A 97 16.95 -4.16 -0.67
C CYS A 97 17.40 -2.85 -1.32
N GLY A 98 17.98 -2.91 -2.51
CA GLY A 98 18.40 -1.77 -3.30
C GLY A 98 19.24 -2.19 -4.51
N GLU A 99 19.46 -1.23 -5.44
CA GLU A 99 20.21 -1.50 -6.68
C GLU A 99 21.70 -1.82 -6.45
N ASN A 100 22.29 -1.27 -5.40
CA ASN A 100 23.72 -1.33 -5.12
C ASN A 100 24.06 -2.10 -3.83
N THR A 101 23.23 -3.08 -3.45
CA THR A 101 23.46 -3.91 -2.27
C THR A 101 23.35 -5.40 -2.60
N GLU A 102 24.09 -6.20 -1.86
CA GLU A 102 23.97 -7.67 -1.89
C GLU A 102 22.92 -8.18 -0.91
N GLU A 103 22.21 -7.28 -0.20
CA GLU A 103 21.18 -7.64 0.75
C GLU A 103 19.85 -7.93 0.04
N MET A 104 19.29 -9.12 0.31
CA MET A 104 17.98 -9.53 -0.17
C MET A 104 17.01 -9.64 1.01
N TYR A 105 15.81 -9.13 0.81
CA TYR A 105 14.71 -9.25 1.77
C TYR A 105 13.85 -10.48 1.44
N LEU A 106 13.46 -11.22 2.46
CA LEU A 106 12.59 -12.39 2.34
C LEU A 106 11.18 -12.05 2.84
N GLN A 107 10.39 -11.43 1.98
CA GLN A 107 9.02 -11.06 2.33
C GLN A 107 8.14 -12.30 2.49
N GLY A 108 7.40 -12.34 3.57
CA GLY A 108 6.51 -13.46 3.88
C GLY A 108 7.16 -14.58 4.71
N ALA A 109 8.44 -14.43 5.08
CA ALA A 109 9.18 -15.34 5.92
C ALA A 109 9.66 -14.69 7.25
N SER A 110 9.06 -13.57 7.65
CA SER A 110 9.30 -13.00 8.99
C SER A 110 8.97 -14.00 10.07
N SER A 111 9.79 -14.04 11.13
CA SER A 111 9.69 -15.03 12.21
C SER A 111 10.14 -14.44 13.54
N SER A 112 9.54 -14.92 14.62
CA SER A 112 9.99 -14.67 15.99
C SER A 112 10.81 -15.83 16.58
N LEU A 113 11.01 -16.89 15.80
CA LEU A 113 11.78 -18.06 16.23
C LEU A 113 13.26 -17.68 16.43
N PRO A 114 13.99 -18.38 17.34
CA PRO A 114 15.41 -18.14 17.55
C PRO A 114 16.26 -18.36 16.29
N GLU A 115 17.42 -17.73 16.21
CA GLU A 115 18.29 -17.71 15.04
C GLU A 115 18.72 -19.11 14.58
N ASP A 116 18.98 -20.06 15.51
CA ASP A 116 19.31 -21.44 15.16
C ASP A 116 18.16 -22.13 14.42
N VAL A 117 16.92 -21.86 14.80
CA VAL A 117 15.73 -22.39 14.12
C VAL A 117 15.53 -21.71 12.78
N GLN A 118 15.76 -20.38 12.69
CA GLN A 118 15.70 -19.65 11.43
C GLN A 118 16.71 -20.22 10.43
N ASN A 119 17.94 -20.43 10.83
CA ASN A 119 18.96 -21.08 9.99
C ASN A 119 18.53 -22.46 9.50
N ALA A 120 17.90 -23.25 10.37
CA ALA A 120 17.46 -24.60 10.01
C ALA A 120 16.30 -24.58 9.00
N PHE A 121 15.27 -23.78 9.25
CA PHE A 121 14.11 -23.77 8.37
C PHE A 121 14.39 -23.06 7.03
N TYR A 122 15.18 -21.98 6.99
CA TYR A 122 15.54 -21.37 5.71
C TYR A 122 16.33 -22.32 4.84
N ARG A 123 17.30 -23.05 5.39
CA ARG A 123 18.12 -24.03 4.63
C ARG A 123 17.35 -25.25 4.14
N SER A 124 16.17 -25.51 4.66
CA SER A 124 15.26 -26.55 4.13
C SER A 124 14.52 -26.13 2.88
N ILE A 125 14.57 -24.85 2.51
CA ILE A 125 13.87 -24.28 1.34
C ILE A 125 14.75 -24.46 0.12
N ARG A 126 14.16 -24.92 -0.98
CA ARG A 126 14.85 -25.11 -2.25
C ARG A 126 15.43 -23.78 -2.77
N GLY A 127 16.72 -23.80 -3.09
CA GLY A 127 17.48 -22.61 -3.50
C GLY A 127 18.09 -21.83 -2.33
N PHE A 128 17.81 -22.23 -1.08
CA PHE A 128 18.33 -21.59 0.12
C PHE A 128 19.25 -22.52 0.93
N GLU A 129 19.67 -23.63 0.39
CA GLU A 129 20.47 -24.66 1.09
C GLU A 129 21.75 -24.09 1.71
N ASN A 130 22.32 -23.07 1.06
CA ASN A 130 23.56 -22.41 1.49
C ASN A 130 23.31 -20.95 1.96
N ILE A 131 22.06 -20.63 2.33
CA ILE A 131 21.69 -19.25 2.64
C ILE A 131 22.51 -18.69 3.81
N GLU A 132 22.93 -17.45 3.66
CA GLU A 132 23.64 -16.67 4.67
C GLU A 132 22.73 -15.57 5.18
N ILE A 133 22.35 -15.65 6.45
CA ILE A 133 21.50 -14.66 7.10
C ILE A 133 22.35 -13.46 7.50
N MET A 134 22.10 -12.30 6.90
CA MET A 134 22.78 -11.05 7.27
C MET A 134 22.14 -10.41 8.51
N ARG A 135 20.82 -10.52 8.63
CA ARG A 135 20.02 -10.09 9.79
C ARG A 135 18.93 -11.10 10.07
N PRO A 136 18.90 -11.70 11.27
CA PRO A 136 17.80 -12.57 11.64
C PRO A 136 16.46 -11.83 11.60
N ALA A 137 15.38 -12.56 11.32
CA ALA A 137 14.05 -12.07 11.51
C ALA A 137 13.76 -11.87 13.00
N TYR A 138 12.82 -10.99 13.33
CA TYR A 138 12.50 -10.62 14.71
C TYR A 138 11.01 -10.36 14.87
N ALA A 139 10.50 -10.57 16.08
CA ALA A 139 9.17 -10.13 16.46
C ALA A 139 9.15 -8.64 16.79
N ILE A 140 8.03 -8.01 16.51
CA ILE A 140 7.78 -6.62 16.89
C ILE A 140 6.53 -6.58 17.76
N GLU A 141 6.63 -5.90 18.87
CA GLU A 141 5.54 -5.47 19.72
C GLU A 141 5.62 -3.97 19.88
N TYR A 142 4.50 -3.27 19.78
CA TYR A 142 4.50 -1.82 19.89
C TYR A 142 3.44 -1.30 20.82
N ASP A 143 3.81 -0.20 21.50
CA ASP A 143 2.85 0.63 22.22
C ASP A 143 2.16 1.59 21.25
N CYS A 144 0.91 1.94 21.55
CA CYS A 144 0.19 3.01 20.91
C CYS A 144 -0.65 3.78 21.94
N VAL A 145 -1.00 5.01 21.61
CA VAL A 145 -1.98 5.76 22.39
C VAL A 145 -3.39 5.42 21.92
N ASP A 146 -4.38 5.63 22.77
CA ASP A 146 -5.77 5.64 22.33
C ASP A 146 -5.98 6.83 21.36
N PRO A 147 -6.21 6.61 20.07
CA PRO A 147 -6.31 7.69 19.10
C PRO A 147 -7.56 8.56 19.29
N THR A 148 -8.54 8.14 20.11
CA THR A 148 -9.68 8.99 20.49
C THR A 148 -9.22 10.17 21.37
N SER A 149 -8.01 10.12 21.91
CA SER A 149 -7.37 11.25 22.62
C SER A 149 -6.79 12.34 21.70
N LEU A 150 -6.93 12.16 20.38
CA LEU A 150 -6.51 13.13 19.37
C LEU A 150 -7.69 13.89 18.77
N GLU A 151 -7.43 15.12 18.36
CA GLU A 151 -8.34 15.91 17.53
C GLU A 151 -8.26 15.45 16.05
N ALA A 152 -9.22 15.87 15.22
CA ALA A 152 -9.20 15.61 13.78
C ALA A 152 -7.97 16.21 13.05
N THR A 153 -7.25 17.10 13.69
CA THR A 153 -5.96 17.67 13.24
C THR A 153 -4.76 16.79 13.59
N LEU A 154 -4.99 15.69 14.32
CA LEU A 154 -3.99 14.80 14.95
C LEU A 154 -3.24 15.45 16.12
N GLU A 155 -3.70 16.61 16.62
CA GLU A 155 -3.20 17.21 17.86
C GLU A 155 -3.77 16.46 19.08
N SER A 156 -2.95 16.30 20.10
CA SER A 156 -3.41 15.72 21.37
C SER A 156 -4.41 16.65 22.08
N LYS A 157 -5.54 16.10 22.53
CA LYS A 157 -6.51 16.80 23.37
C LYS A 157 -5.96 17.14 24.76
N VAL A 158 -4.93 16.41 25.19
CA VAL A 158 -4.36 16.54 26.55
C VAL A 158 -3.14 17.47 26.55
N VAL A 159 -2.29 17.37 25.52
CA VAL A 159 -1.02 18.13 25.44
C VAL A 159 -1.03 19.00 24.19
N ARG A 160 -1.22 20.32 24.39
CA ARG A 160 -1.23 21.29 23.28
C ARG A 160 0.11 21.31 22.54
N GLY A 161 0.06 21.35 21.21
CA GLY A 161 1.24 21.37 20.34
C GLY A 161 1.88 19.99 20.13
N LEU A 162 1.36 18.92 20.74
CA LEU A 162 1.80 17.56 20.51
C LEU A 162 0.89 16.91 19.43
N TYR A 163 1.53 16.42 18.38
CA TYR A 163 0.84 15.74 17.27
C TYR A 163 1.34 14.29 17.16
N GLY A 164 0.41 13.36 17.00
CA GLY A 164 0.71 11.94 16.81
C GLY A 164 0.59 11.53 15.34
N ALA A 165 1.41 10.57 14.90
CA ALA A 165 1.33 10.01 13.55
C ALA A 165 1.81 8.56 13.50
N GLY A 166 1.22 7.78 12.57
CA GLY A 166 1.63 6.42 12.28
C GLY A 166 1.24 5.44 13.37
N GLN A 167 2.16 4.52 13.66
CA GLN A 167 1.96 3.45 14.63
C GLN A 167 1.61 3.95 16.03
N PHE A 168 2.13 5.09 16.42
CA PHE A 168 1.81 5.76 17.68
C PHE A 168 0.29 5.97 17.85
N ASN A 169 -0.43 6.18 16.76
CA ASN A 169 -1.89 6.33 16.72
C ASN A 169 -2.63 4.99 16.49
N GLY A 170 -1.96 3.85 16.61
CA GLY A 170 -2.57 2.53 16.46
C GLY A 170 -2.73 2.03 15.01
N THR A 171 -2.03 2.61 14.04
CA THR A 171 -1.97 2.09 12.67
C THR A 171 -0.76 1.19 12.44
N SER A 172 -0.81 0.28 11.45
CA SER A 172 0.29 -0.66 11.20
C SER A 172 0.81 -0.67 9.75
N GLY A 173 0.56 0.38 8.97
CA GLY A 173 1.03 0.46 7.58
C GLY A 173 1.94 1.66 7.33
N TYR A 174 2.87 1.52 6.38
CA TYR A 174 3.76 2.62 5.98
C TYR A 174 2.98 3.77 5.34
N GLU A 175 1.97 3.44 4.54
CA GLU A 175 1.11 4.41 3.85
C GLU A 175 0.30 5.22 4.86
N GLU A 176 -0.26 4.55 5.87
CA GLU A 176 -0.98 5.21 6.96
C GLU A 176 -0.05 6.13 7.75
N ALA A 177 1.18 5.69 8.03
CA ALA A 177 2.16 6.49 8.76
C ALA A 177 2.59 7.72 7.96
N ALA A 178 2.88 7.57 6.67
CA ALA A 178 3.26 8.68 5.80
C ALA A 178 2.15 9.72 5.67
N ALA A 179 0.91 9.27 5.47
CA ALA A 179 -0.25 10.16 5.33
C ALA A 179 -0.54 10.93 6.62
N GLN A 180 -0.51 10.25 7.77
CA GLN A 180 -0.67 10.90 9.08
C GLN A 180 0.48 11.86 9.37
N GLY A 181 1.73 11.47 9.07
CA GLY A 181 2.90 12.31 9.27
C GLY A 181 2.83 13.61 8.47
N LEU A 182 2.36 13.53 7.21
CA LEU A 182 2.12 14.72 6.39
C LEU A 182 1.08 15.64 7.03
N LEU A 183 -0.08 15.11 7.44
CA LEU A 183 -1.16 15.91 8.02
C LEU A 183 -0.75 16.49 9.39
N ALA A 184 -0.18 15.69 10.27
CA ALA A 184 0.29 16.11 11.59
C ALA A 184 1.35 17.20 11.48
N GLY A 185 2.35 17.01 10.60
CA GLY A 185 3.41 18.01 10.37
C GLY A 185 2.88 19.32 9.78
N LEU A 186 1.97 19.24 8.81
CA LEU A 186 1.29 20.42 8.25
C LEU A 186 0.53 21.18 9.33
N ASN A 187 -0.28 20.47 10.12
CA ASN A 187 -1.10 21.08 11.16
C ASN A 187 -0.27 21.66 12.30
N ALA A 188 0.80 20.99 12.71
CA ALA A 188 1.75 21.50 13.69
C ALA A 188 2.40 22.82 13.22
N ALA A 189 2.87 22.85 11.97
CA ALA A 189 3.44 24.07 11.38
C ALA A 189 2.43 25.21 11.29
N ARG A 190 1.21 24.92 10.85
CA ARG A 190 0.14 25.95 10.75
C ARG A 190 -0.27 26.47 12.12
N ASN A 191 -0.37 25.60 13.12
CA ASN A 191 -0.66 25.97 14.50
C ASN A 191 0.44 26.92 15.05
N ALA A 192 1.71 26.56 14.84
CA ALA A 192 2.84 27.40 15.26
C ALA A 192 2.86 28.78 14.58
N LEU A 193 2.33 28.87 13.37
CA LEU A 193 2.20 30.13 12.60
C LEU A 193 0.88 30.86 12.85
N GLY A 194 0.02 30.38 13.74
CA GLY A 194 -1.28 30.96 14.01
C GLY A 194 -2.26 30.89 12.82
N LYS A 195 -2.09 29.89 11.93
CA LYS A 195 -2.93 29.69 10.74
C LYS A 195 -3.94 28.57 10.97
N GLU A 196 -5.03 28.60 10.20
CA GLU A 196 -6.05 27.54 10.24
C GLU A 196 -5.44 26.19 9.86
N GLN A 197 -5.76 25.16 10.65
CA GLN A 197 -5.31 23.78 10.45
C GLN A 197 -6.18 23.05 9.41
N LEU A 198 -5.62 22.06 8.74
CA LEU A 198 -6.33 21.25 7.76
C LEU A 198 -7.06 20.10 8.42
N ILE A 199 -8.35 19.99 8.16
CA ILE A 199 -9.16 18.80 8.43
C ILE A 199 -9.72 18.30 7.11
N LEU A 200 -9.43 17.07 6.76
CA LEU A 200 -9.93 16.42 5.55
C LEU A 200 -11.20 15.63 5.86
N PRO A 201 -12.35 16.00 5.27
CA PRO A 201 -13.57 15.20 5.42
C PRO A 201 -13.44 13.80 4.79
N ARG A 202 -14.22 12.85 5.31
CA ARG A 202 -14.26 11.45 4.84
C ARG A 202 -14.52 11.31 3.34
N HIS A 203 -15.33 12.19 2.76
CA HIS A 203 -15.70 12.17 1.35
C HIS A 203 -14.63 12.73 0.40
N THR A 204 -13.58 13.35 0.92
CA THR A 204 -12.51 13.95 0.10
C THR A 204 -11.31 13.05 -0.09
N SER A 205 -11.01 12.19 0.89
CA SER A 205 -9.82 11.35 0.83
C SER A 205 -9.89 10.13 1.76
N TYR A 206 -9.10 9.11 1.44
CA TYR A 206 -8.86 8.00 2.36
C TYR A 206 -8.12 8.46 3.64
N LEU A 207 -7.30 9.51 3.55
CA LEU A 207 -6.69 10.11 4.74
C LEU A 207 -7.75 10.72 5.66
N GLY A 208 -8.77 11.39 5.10
CA GLY A 208 -9.91 11.88 5.88
C GLY A 208 -10.70 10.76 6.55
N THR A 209 -10.95 9.66 5.82
CA THR A 209 -11.60 8.46 6.39
C THR A 209 -10.76 7.84 7.50
N LEU A 210 -9.44 7.71 7.30
CA LEU A 210 -8.49 7.18 8.26
C LEU A 210 -8.53 7.98 9.57
N VAL A 211 -8.33 9.28 9.48
CA VAL A 211 -8.26 10.15 10.67
C VAL A 211 -9.59 10.15 11.41
N ASP A 212 -10.71 10.26 10.71
CA ASP A 212 -12.02 10.23 11.32
C ASP A 212 -12.29 8.90 12.03
N ASP A 213 -11.95 7.76 11.43
CA ASP A 213 -12.09 6.46 12.09
C ASP A 213 -11.24 6.38 13.38
N LEU A 214 -9.99 6.85 13.33
CA LEU A 214 -9.09 6.84 14.49
C LEU A 214 -9.65 7.67 15.64
N VAL A 215 -9.99 8.93 15.38
CA VAL A 215 -10.33 9.88 16.46
C VAL A 215 -11.76 9.74 16.99
N THR A 216 -12.66 9.08 16.23
CA THR A 216 -14.07 8.90 16.63
C THR A 216 -14.39 7.49 17.11
N LYS A 217 -13.79 6.46 16.51
CA LYS A 217 -14.08 5.04 16.81
C LYS A 217 -13.00 4.39 17.67
N GLY A 218 -11.78 4.95 17.64
CA GLY A 218 -10.61 4.28 18.22
C GLY A 218 -10.20 3.01 17.48
N VAL A 219 -9.30 2.26 18.08
CA VAL A 219 -8.79 1.00 17.51
C VAL A 219 -8.70 -0.06 18.61
N MET A 220 -9.11 -1.30 18.25
CA MET A 220 -8.92 -2.48 19.11
C MET A 220 -7.81 -3.38 18.55
N ASP A 221 -7.64 -3.34 17.22
CA ASP A 221 -6.57 -4.02 16.47
C ASP A 221 -5.79 -3.00 15.67
N PRO A 222 -4.54 -3.28 15.27
CA PRO A 222 -3.77 -2.38 14.42
C PRO A 222 -4.55 -1.99 13.16
N TYR A 223 -4.81 -0.68 13.00
CA TYR A 223 -5.62 -0.17 11.90
C TYR A 223 -4.89 -0.25 10.57
N ARG A 224 -5.58 -0.72 9.54
CA ARG A 224 -5.17 -0.63 8.14
C ARG A 224 -6.29 0.00 7.32
N MET A 225 -5.89 0.94 6.43
CA MET A 225 -6.81 1.57 5.51
C MET A 225 -7.17 0.60 4.38
N MET A 226 -8.44 0.27 4.30
CA MET A 226 -9.01 -0.59 3.26
C MET A 226 -10.14 0.16 2.57
N THR A 227 -10.35 -0.09 1.27
CA THR A 227 -11.43 0.53 0.51
C THR A 227 -12.81 0.31 1.14
N SER A 228 -13.00 -0.83 1.81
CA SER A 228 -14.24 -1.17 2.52
C SER A 228 -14.57 -0.26 3.72
N ARG A 229 -13.59 0.51 4.21
CA ARG A 229 -13.80 1.44 5.34
C ARG A 229 -14.42 2.77 4.92
N SER A 230 -14.41 3.07 3.61
CA SER A 230 -14.97 4.32 3.08
C SER A 230 -16.33 4.10 2.43
N GLU A 231 -17.29 4.91 2.82
CA GLU A 231 -18.61 5.01 2.18
C GLU A 231 -18.50 5.57 0.75
N TYR A 232 -17.43 6.32 0.50
CA TYR A 232 -17.17 7.01 -0.78
C TYR A 232 -16.19 6.28 -1.69
N ARG A 233 -15.94 4.98 -1.49
CA ARG A 233 -14.91 4.20 -2.19
C ARG A 233 -15.03 4.22 -3.72
N LEU A 234 -16.23 4.44 -4.26
CA LEU A 234 -16.44 4.53 -5.71
C LEU A 234 -15.93 5.87 -6.30
N THR A 235 -15.85 6.91 -5.48
CA THR A 235 -15.36 8.23 -5.87
C THR A 235 -13.92 8.50 -5.42
N LEU A 236 -13.48 7.85 -4.33
CA LEU A 236 -12.12 7.98 -3.81
C LEU A 236 -11.19 6.98 -4.49
N ARG A 237 -10.75 7.29 -5.70
CA ARG A 237 -9.85 6.44 -6.47
C ARG A 237 -8.47 7.05 -6.57
N GLN A 238 -7.47 6.20 -6.85
CA GLN A 238 -6.09 6.63 -7.05
C GLN A 238 -5.96 7.51 -8.30
N ASP A 239 -6.62 7.12 -9.39
CA ASP A 239 -6.56 7.80 -10.69
C ASP A 239 -7.13 9.22 -10.70
N ASN A 240 -7.93 9.61 -9.71
CA ASN A 240 -8.48 10.95 -9.57
C ASN A 240 -8.02 11.67 -8.29
N ALA A 241 -7.01 11.16 -7.61
CA ALA A 241 -6.55 11.74 -6.34
C ALA A 241 -5.95 13.12 -6.52
N ASP A 242 -5.26 13.37 -7.63
CA ASP A 242 -4.71 14.68 -7.97
C ASP A 242 -5.81 15.73 -8.16
N GLN A 243 -6.91 15.38 -8.81
CA GLN A 243 -8.05 16.28 -9.04
C GLN A 243 -8.71 16.71 -7.72
N ARG A 244 -8.77 15.81 -6.74
CA ARG A 244 -9.40 16.06 -5.44
C ARG A 244 -8.48 16.81 -4.47
N LEU A 245 -7.18 16.49 -4.45
CA LEU A 245 -6.27 16.90 -3.38
C LEU A 245 -5.24 17.95 -3.80
N THR A 246 -4.86 18.06 -5.09
CA THR A 246 -3.89 19.07 -5.53
C THR A 246 -4.34 20.51 -5.24
N PRO A 247 -5.61 20.89 -5.46
CA PRO A 247 -6.10 22.23 -5.09
C PRO A 247 -5.97 22.52 -3.59
N ILE A 248 -6.32 21.54 -2.73
CA ILE A 248 -6.17 21.65 -1.29
C ILE A 248 -4.69 21.79 -0.93
N GLY A 249 -3.83 20.94 -1.51
CA GLY A 249 -2.39 21.04 -1.30
C GLY A 249 -1.80 22.38 -1.73
N ARG A 250 -2.33 23.01 -2.79
CA ARG A 250 -1.93 24.34 -3.23
C ARG A 250 -2.33 25.41 -2.22
N GLU A 251 -3.56 25.40 -1.75
CA GLU A 251 -4.07 26.32 -0.74
C GLU A 251 -3.25 26.28 0.55
N TYR A 252 -2.85 25.09 0.96
CA TYR A 252 -2.07 24.88 2.18
C TYR A 252 -0.55 25.00 1.99
N GLY A 253 -0.07 25.34 0.79
CA GLY A 253 1.34 25.62 0.50
C GLY A 253 2.21 24.39 0.25
N LEU A 254 1.60 23.21 0.06
CA LEU A 254 2.31 21.96 -0.22
C LEU A 254 2.63 21.76 -1.72
N VAL A 255 1.90 22.42 -2.61
CA VAL A 255 2.05 22.31 -4.06
C VAL A 255 2.70 23.58 -4.60
N GLN A 256 3.89 23.43 -5.18
CA GLN A 256 4.68 24.51 -5.78
C GLN A 256 4.16 24.86 -7.19
N ASP A 257 4.69 25.93 -7.79
CA ASP A 257 4.19 26.52 -9.04
C ASP A 257 4.29 25.56 -10.24
N ASP A 258 5.37 24.81 -10.34
CA ASP A 258 5.62 23.82 -11.40
C ASP A 258 4.56 22.71 -11.40
N ARG A 259 4.33 22.11 -10.23
CA ARG A 259 3.30 21.08 -10.05
C ARG A 259 1.90 21.66 -10.28
N TRP A 260 1.65 22.88 -9.81
CA TRP A 260 0.36 23.55 -10.01
C TRP A 260 0.09 23.82 -11.48
N ALA A 261 1.09 24.32 -12.23
CA ALA A 261 0.97 24.54 -13.67
C ALA A 261 0.68 23.25 -14.44
N LYS A 262 1.38 22.15 -14.11
CA LYS A 262 1.10 20.82 -14.70
C LYS A 262 -0.32 20.37 -14.42
N TYR A 263 -0.79 20.50 -13.18
CA TYR A 263 -2.16 20.18 -12.79
C TYR A 263 -3.18 20.99 -13.61
N GLN A 264 -3.01 22.32 -13.68
CA GLN A 264 -3.92 23.19 -14.44
C GLN A 264 -3.95 22.82 -15.92
N HIS A 265 -2.80 22.51 -16.51
CA HIS A 265 -2.72 22.06 -17.91
C HIS A 265 -3.52 20.76 -18.11
N THR A 266 -3.34 19.76 -17.26
CA THR A 266 -4.10 18.50 -17.30
C THR A 266 -5.60 18.73 -17.17
N GLN A 267 -6.03 19.60 -16.22
CA GLN A 267 -7.45 19.94 -16.07
C GLN A 267 -8.02 20.61 -17.32
N SER A 268 -7.28 21.49 -17.96
CA SER A 268 -7.71 22.16 -19.18
C SER A 268 -7.95 21.18 -20.34
N ILE A 269 -7.09 20.15 -20.46
CA ILE A 269 -7.24 19.08 -21.44
C ILE A 269 -8.49 18.23 -21.13
N LEU A 270 -8.68 17.85 -19.88
CA LEU A 270 -9.85 17.05 -19.45
C LEU A 270 -11.17 17.79 -19.67
N GLU A 271 -11.21 19.09 -19.39
CA GLU A 271 -12.40 19.92 -19.63
C GLU A 271 -12.69 20.08 -21.13
N ALA A 272 -11.65 20.28 -21.93
CA ALA A 272 -11.81 20.38 -23.38
C ALA A 272 -12.32 19.06 -23.98
N GLU A 273 -11.77 17.91 -23.53
CA GLU A 273 -12.20 16.61 -23.98
C GLU A 273 -13.63 16.26 -23.52
N ARG A 274 -13.99 16.56 -22.27
CA ARG A 274 -15.36 16.41 -21.78
C ARG A 274 -16.34 17.22 -22.61
N ARG A 275 -16.01 18.48 -22.94
CA ARG A 275 -16.85 19.31 -23.81
C ARG A 275 -16.98 18.69 -25.20
N ARG A 276 -15.88 18.24 -25.81
CA ARG A 276 -15.89 17.54 -27.09
C ARG A 276 -16.80 16.33 -27.07
N LEU A 277 -16.73 15.49 -26.05
CA LEU A 277 -17.57 14.30 -25.89
C LEU A 277 -19.05 14.67 -25.70
N HIS A 278 -19.33 15.72 -24.94
CA HIS A 278 -20.68 16.23 -24.72
C HIS A 278 -21.33 16.78 -26.01
N GLU A 279 -20.56 17.46 -26.85
CA GLU A 279 -21.00 18.05 -28.12
C GLU A 279 -21.03 17.01 -29.27
N THR A 280 -20.40 15.86 -29.11
CA THR A 280 -20.33 14.82 -30.14
C THR A 280 -21.53 13.88 -30.05
N HIS A 281 -22.35 13.89 -31.11
CA HIS A 281 -23.45 12.94 -31.28
C HIS A 281 -23.06 11.83 -32.24
N LEU A 282 -23.07 10.59 -31.80
CA LEU A 282 -22.78 9.40 -32.60
C LEU A 282 -24.08 8.83 -33.16
N ARG A 283 -24.15 8.68 -34.49
CA ARG A 283 -25.28 8.02 -35.14
C ARG A 283 -25.24 6.51 -34.84
N THR A 284 -26.41 5.90 -34.75
CA THR A 284 -26.53 4.45 -34.46
C THR A 284 -25.71 3.59 -35.42
N ALA A 285 -25.66 3.93 -36.72
CA ALA A 285 -24.88 3.19 -37.69
C ALA A 285 -23.38 3.22 -37.46
N ASP A 286 -22.85 4.43 -37.17
CA ASP A 286 -21.40 4.66 -36.91
C ASP A 286 -20.97 3.95 -35.62
N LEU A 287 -21.82 4.03 -34.58
CA LEU A 287 -21.54 3.38 -33.30
C LEU A 287 -21.55 1.86 -33.44
N ARG A 288 -22.51 1.28 -34.15
CA ARG A 288 -22.58 -0.18 -34.43
C ARG A 288 -21.35 -0.66 -35.18
N ALA A 289 -20.91 0.06 -36.22
CA ALA A 289 -19.72 -0.30 -36.98
C ALA A 289 -18.46 -0.25 -36.13
N ALA A 290 -18.32 0.76 -35.27
CA ALA A 290 -17.17 0.88 -34.36
C ALA A 290 -17.15 -0.24 -33.28
N MET A 291 -18.31 -0.59 -32.72
CA MET A 291 -18.44 -1.67 -31.73
C MET A 291 -18.18 -3.05 -32.35
N GLU A 292 -18.69 -3.29 -33.58
CA GLU A 292 -18.40 -4.52 -34.32
C GLU A 292 -16.89 -4.65 -34.61
N ALA A 293 -16.23 -3.57 -35.03
CA ALA A 293 -14.79 -3.56 -35.27
C ALA A 293 -13.98 -3.82 -33.97
N ALA A 294 -14.52 -3.42 -32.81
CA ALA A 294 -13.92 -3.67 -31.49
C ALA A 294 -14.31 -5.04 -30.88
N GLY A 295 -15.13 -5.86 -31.58
CA GLY A 295 -15.58 -7.15 -31.06
C GLY A 295 -16.60 -7.04 -29.92
N LEU A 296 -17.27 -5.89 -29.78
CA LEU A 296 -18.26 -5.61 -28.74
C LEU A 296 -19.70 -5.85 -29.26
N ALA A 297 -20.60 -6.09 -28.34
CA ALA A 297 -22.03 -6.22 -28.69
C ALA A 297 -22.57 -4.89 -29.27
N PRO A 298 -23.34 -4.90 -30.37
CA PRO A 298 -23.80 -3.68 -31.04
C PRO A 298 -24.74 -2.88 -30.14
N ALA A 299 -24.55 -1.55 -30.10
CA ALA A 299 -25.46 -0.66 -29.42
C ALA A 299 -26.84 -0.64 -30.05
N ALA A 300 -27.87 -0.54 -29.23
CA ALA A 300 -29.26 -0.43 -29.69
C ALA A 300 -29.49 0.92 -30.41
N GLU A 301 -28.99 1.99 -29.85
CA GLU A 301 -29.21 3.37 -30.32
C GLU A 301 -27.93 4.20 -30.21
N GLY A 302 -27.77 5.19 -31.08
CA GLY A 302 -26.75 6.25 -30.95
C GLY A 302 -27.05 7.19 -29.80
N GLY A 303 -26.22 8.22 -29.63
CA GLY A 303 -26.40 9.21 -28.57
C GLY A 303 -25.20 10.12 -28.41
N ILE A 304 -25.22 10.93 -27.37
CA ILE A 304 -24.08 11.78 -26.97
C ILE A 304 -22.93 10.89 -26.54
N ALA A 305 -21.72 11.15 -27.04
CA ALA A 305 -20.54 10.33 -26.76
C ALA A 305 -20.24 10.21 -25.27
N GLU A 306 -20.41 11.29 -24.48
CA GLU A 306 -20.26 11.28 -23.03
C GLU A 306 -21.22 10.29 -22.34
N GLU A 307 -22.47 10.22 -22.78
CA GLU A 307 -23.46 9.30 -22.21
C GLU A 307 -23.16 7.83 -22.57
N LEU A 308 -22.64 7.60 -23.79
CA LEU A 308 -22.25 6.27 -24.24
C LEU A 308 -21.08 5.71 -23.44
N LEU A 309 -20.13 6.54 -23.02
CA LEU A 309 -19.02 6.13 -22.14
C LEU A 309 -19.45 5.73 -20.72
N ARG A 310 -20.64 6.13 -20.28
CA ARG A 310 -21.19 5.77 -18.96
C ARG A 310 -21.93 4.42 -18.96
N ARG A 311 -22.11 3.83 -20.13
CA ARG A 311 -22.77 2.51 -20.25
C ARG A 311 -21.78 1.41 -19.89
N PRO A 312 -22.22 0.38 -19.14
CA PRO A 312 -21.38 -0.78 -18.83
C PRO A 312 -21.06 -1.62 -20.06
#